data_b6a73a472d8f417b2e709bbb7f1bd976
#
_entry.id   b6a73a472d8f417b2e709bbb7f1bd976
#
_cell.length_a   1.000
_cell.length_b   1.000
_cell.length_c   1.000
_cell.angle_alpha   90.00
_cell.angle_beta   90.00
_cell.angle_gamma   90.00
#
_symmetry.space_group_name_H-M   'P 1'
#
loop_
_entity.id
_entity.type
_entity.pdbx_description
1 polymer ?
#
loop_
_entity_poly.entity_id
_entity_poly.type
_entity_poly.pdbx_seq_one_letter_code
_entity_poly.pdbx_strand_id
1 'polypeptide(L)'
;MAQQFDYIIIGAGSAGCTLANRLSEIENATVLMLEAGGKDTNPWIHIPVGYLYCIGNPNVDWCFKTVREPGLNGRSLGYPRGKVLGGCSSINGMIYMRGQANDYDQW
;
A
#
# COMPACT_ATOMS: atom_id res chain seq x y z
N MET A 1 -20.83 -14.00 20.69
CA MET A 1 -20.86 -12.56 21.04
C MET A 1 -20.09 -11.81 19.95
N ALA A 2 -20.64 -10.68 19.43
CA ALA A 2 -19.91 -9.84 18.47
C ALA A 2 -18.75 -9.14 19.21
N GLN A 3 -17.57 -9.14 18.59
CA GLN A 3 -16.42 -8.34 19.08
C GLN A 3 -16.70 -6.88 18.75
N GLN A 4 -16.41 -5.99 19.68
CA GLN A 4 -16.60 -4.55 19.54
C GLN A 4 -15.24 -3.85 19.67
N PHE A 5 -14.97 -2.90 18.79
CA PHE A 5 -13.74 -2.11 18.76
C PHE A 5 -14.10 -0.63 18.66
N ASP A 6 -13.27 0.23 19.27
CA ASP A 6 -13.44 1.68 19.20
C ASP A 6 -13.04 2.20 17.81
N TYR A 7 -12.04 1.59 17.19
CA TYR A 7 -11.56 1.96 15.86
C TYR A 7 -11.37 0.73 14.99
N ILE A 8 -11.81 0.81 13.74
CA ILE A 8 -11.57 -0.21 12.71
C ILE A 8 -10.84 0.46 11.54
N ILE A 9 -9.64 -0.02 11.25
CA ILE A 9 -8.79 0.47 10.15
C ILE A 9 -8.82 -0.54 9.02
N ILE A 10 -9.18 -0.09 7.82
CA ILE A 10 -9.24 -0.92 6.62
C ILE A 10 -7.97 -0.70 5.81
N GLY A 11 -7.14 -1.72 5.75
CA GLY A 11 -5.86 -1.74 5.04
C GLY A 11 -4.66 -1.42 5.93
N ALA A 12 -3.66 -2.31 5.89
CA ALA A 12 -2.41 -2.21 6.61
C ALA A 12 -1.28 -1.64 5.74
N GLY A 13 -1.58 -0.65 4.91
CA GLY A 13 -0.61 0.12 4.16
C GLY A 13 0.03 1.23 5.01
N SER A 14 0.81 2.11 4.40
CA SER A 14 1.54 3.19 5.10
C SER A 14 0.64 4.06 5.98
N ALA A 15 -0.53 4.45 5.49
CA ALA A 15 -1.49 5.26 6.25
C ALA A 15 -2.14 4.46 7.38
N GLY A 16 -2.61 3.24 7.10
CA GLY A 16 -3.27 2.40 8.10
C GLY A 16 -2.34 2.01 9.24
N CYS A 17 -1.09 1.66 8.94
CA CYS A 17 -0.09 1.36 9.96
C CYS A 17 0.21 2.59 10.85
N THR A 18 0.29 3.78 10.26
CA THR A 18 0.49 5.03 11.01
C THR A 18 -0.70 5.32 11.92
N LEU A 19 -1.93 5.17 11.41
CA LEU A 19 -3.14 5.35 12.21
C LEU A 19 -3.22 4.32 13.34
N ALA A 20 -2.96 3.05 13.05
CA ALA A 20 -2.97 1.99 14.06
C ALA A 20 -1.99 2.29 15.19
N ASN A 21 -0.77 2.70 14.85
CA ASN A 21 0.23 3.09 15.84
C ASN A 21 -0.27 4.24 16.72
N ARG A 22 -0.79 5.31 16.13
CA ARG A 22 -1.24 6.50 16.87
C ARG A 22 -2.50 6.26 17.70
N LEU A 23 -3.47 5.55 17.15
CA LEU A 23 -4.72 5.26 17.87
C LEU A 23 -4.50 4.26 19.02
N SER A 24 -3.55 3.34 18.88
CA SER A 24 -3.21 2.40 19.96
C SER A 24 -2.44 3.04 21.14
N GLU A 25 -1.95 4.28 20.98
CA GLU A 25 -1.38 5.06 22.08
C GLU A 25 -2.45 5.64 23.02
N ILE A 26 -3.72 5.68 22.58
CA ILE A 26 -4.85 6.17 23.40
C ILE A 26 -5.16 5.13 24.48
N GLU A 27 -5.09 5.54 25.73
CA GLU A 27 -5.37 4.68 26.87
C GLU A 27 -6.80 4.11 26.79
N ASN A 28 -6.91 2.80 26.97
CA ASN A 28 -8.15 2.03 26.90
C ASN A 28 -8.83 1.97 25.52
N ALA A 29 -8.24 2.50 24.45
CA ALA A 29 -8.77 2.34 23.10
C ALA A 29 -8.44 0.95 22.52
N THR A 30 -9.43 0.34 21.89
CA THR A 30 -9.28 -0.91 21.15
C THR A 30 -9.27 -0.64 19.66
N VAL A 31 -8.23 -1.12 18.97
CA VAL A 31 -8.03 -0.89 17.53
C VAL A 31 -8.00 -2.23 16.80
N LEU A 32 -8.86 -2.39 15.81
CA LEU A 32 -8.82 -3.51 14.86
C LEU A 32 -8.27 -3.02 13.53
N MET A 33 -7.25 -3.68 13.00
CA MET A 33 -6.75 -3.45 11.64
C MET A 33 -7.06 -4.67 10.78
N LEU A 34 -7.69 -4.43 9.63
CA LEU A 34 -8.05 -5.45 8.64
C LEU A 34 -7.19 -5.27 7.38
N GLU A 35 -6.51 -6.33 6.97
CA GLU A 35 -5.71 -6.36 5.74
C GLU A 35 -6.20 -7.48 4.82
N ALA A 36 -6.34 -7.16 3.53
CA ALA A 36 -6.79 -8.13 2.52
C ALA A 36 -5.68 -9.11 2.12
N GLY A 37 -4.43 -8.69 2.23
CA GLY A 37 -3.27 -9.51 1.92
C GLY A 37 -2.77 -10.32 3.10
N GLY A 38 -1.75 -11.12 2.83
CA GLY A 38 -1.07 -11.92 3.84
C GLY A 38 0.02 -11.16 4.58
N LYS A 39 0.78 -11.91 5.39
CA LYS A 39 1.99 -11.40 6.04
C LYS A 39 3.09 -11.14 5.00
N ASP A 40 3.96 -10.21 5.31
CA ASP A 40 5.13 -9.81 4.50
C ASP A 40 6.30 -10.81 4.56
N THR A 41 5.99 -12.09 4.61
CA THR A 41 6.99 -13.18 4.75
C THR A 41 7.69 -13.53 3.45
N ASN A 42 7.28 -12.96 2.31
CA ASN A 42 7.97 -13.15 1.04
C ASN A 42 9.36 -12.52 1.11
N PRO A 43 10.45 -13.30 0.93
CA PRO A 43 11.82 -12.78 1.07
C PRO A 43 12.15 -11.62 0.12
N TRP A 44 11.51 -11.55 -1.04
CA TRP A 44 11.71 -10.47 -2.01
C TRP A 44 11.22 -9.10 -1.51
N ILE A 45 10.30 -9.06 -0.54
CA ILE A 45 9.88 -7.81 0.11
C ILE A 45 11.03 -7.18 0.88
N HIS A 46 11.90 -7.99 1.46
CA HIS A 46 12.99 -7.55 2.36
C HIS A 46 14.34 -7.35 1.64
N ILE A 47 14.36 -7.52 0.33
CA ILE A 47 15.57 -7.34 -0.50
C ILE A 47 15.30 -6.18 -1.47
N PRO A 48 16.13 -5.12 -1.51
CA PRO A 48 15.86 -3.94 -2.32
C PRO A 48 15.51 -4.22 -3.79
N VAL A 49 16.23 -5.08 -4.48
CA VAL A 49 15.94 -5.47 -5.87
C VAL A 49 14.69 -6.35 -5.99
N GLY A 50 14.19 -6.86 -4.88
CA GLY A 50 13.08 -7.81 -4.82
C GLY A 50 11.74 -7.24 -5.29
N TYR A 51 11.58 -5.90 -5.34
CA TYR A 51 10.38 -5.28 -5.88
C TYR A 51 10.07 -5.76 -7.32
N LEU A 52 11.10 -6.11 -8.11
CA LEU A 52 10.94 -6.67 -9.45
C LEU A 52 10.21 -8.02 -9.47
N TYR A 53 10.25 -8.75 -8.36
CA TYR A 53 9.59 -10.04 -8.17
C TYR A 53 8.27 -9.93 -7.37
N CYS A 54 8.04 -8.77 -6.76
CA CYS A 54 6.80 -8.48 -6.04
C CYS A 54 5.75 -7.86 -6.96
N ILE A 55 6.14 -6.91 -7.82
CA ILE A 55 5.25 -6.28 -8.81
C ILE A 55 4.77 -7.32 -9.82
N GLY A 56 3.44 -7.42 -9.97
CA GLY A 56 2.81 -8.42 -10.84
C GLY A 56 2.68 -9.81 -10.22
N ASN A 57 3.13 -10.00 -8.99
CA ASN A 57 2.95 -11.27 -8.28
C ASN A 57 1.61 -11.25 -7.51
N PRO A 58 0.61 -12.07 -7.90
CA PRO A 58 -0.73 -12.04 -7.32
C PRO A 58 -0.79 -12.41 -5.84
N ASN A 59 0.29 -12.98 -5.28
CA ASN A 59 0.37 -13.28 -3.86
C ASN A 59 0.58 -12.03 -2.99
N VAL A 60 1.15 -10.96 -3.57
CA VAL A 60 1.51 -9.72 -2.85
C VAL A 60 1.10 -8.45 -3.58
N ASP A 61 0.56 -8.56 -4.80
CA ASP A 61 0.08 -7.46 -5.64
C ASP A 61 -1.35 -7.74 -6.10
N TRP A 62 -2.21 -6.72 -6.10
CA TRP A 62 -3.55 -6.79 -6.67
C TRP A 62 -3.54 -6.96 -8.19
N CYS A 63 -2.41 -6.67 -8.86
CA CYS A 63 -2.24 -6.77 -10.31
C CYS A 63 -3.27 -5.95 -11.11
N PHE A 64 -3.67 -4.79 -10.60
CA PHE A 64 -4.61 -3.91 -11.28
C PHE A 64 -4.07 -3.40 -12.61
N LYS A 65 -4.99 -3.10 -13.51
CA LYS A 65 -4.69 -2.44 -14.79
C LYS A 65 -5.61 -1.24 -14.96
N THR A 66 -5.10 -0.19 -15.59
CA THR A 66 -5.94 0.95 -15.97
C THR A 66 -6.90 0.56 -17.08
N VAL A 67 -7.96 1.33 -17.26
CA VAL A 67 -8.72 1.31 -18.51
C VAL A 67 -7.83 1.77 -19.66
N ARG A 68 -8.27 1.54 -20.89
CA ARG A 68 -7.57 2.05 -22.07
C ARG A 68 -7.74 3.57 -22.14
N GLU A 69 -6.63 4.29 -22.20
CA GLU A 69 -6.60 5.75 -22.22
C GLU A 69 -6.29 6.29 -23.64
N PRO A 70 -7.19 7.09 -24.23
CA PRO A 70 -6.94 7.68 -25.54
C PRO A 70 -5.65 8.52 -25.59
N GLY A 71 -5.37 9.30 -24.55
CA GLY A 71 -4.14 10.09 -24.41
C GLY A 71 -2.85 9.28 -24.33
N LEU A 72 -2.95 7.96 -24.13
CA LEU A 72 -1.84 7.00 -24.11
C LEU A 72 -1.86 6.06 -25.32
N ASN A 73 -2.40 6.50 -26.46
CA ASN A 73 -2.57 5.68 -27.66
C ASN A 73 -3.39 4.40 -27.42
N GLY A 74 -4.43 4.48 -26.60
CA GLY A 74 -5.29 3.34 -26.25
C GLY A 74 -4.63 2.28 -25.39
N ARG A 75 -3.49 2.56 -24.76
CA ARG A 75 -2.81 1.60 -23.88
C ARG A 75 -3.52 1.46 -22.55
N SER A 76 -3.51 0.25 -22.02
CA SER A 76 -3.79 -0.09 -20.62
C SER A 76 -2.46 -0.34 -19.92
N LEU A 77 -2.25 0.28 -18.77
CA LEU A 77 -1.02 0.17 -17.99
C LEU A 77 -1.26 -0.71 -16.77
N GLY A 78 -0.24 -1.48 -16.39
CA GLY A 78 -0.21 -2.13 -15.08
C GLY A 78 -0.20 -1.07 -13.97
N TYR A 79 -0.99 -1.31 -12.93
CA TYR A 79 -1.11 -0.40 -11.79
C TYR A 79 -0.89 -1.17 -10.49
N PRO A 80 0.37 -1.47 -10.13
CA PRO A 80 0.69 -2.28 -8.97
C PRO A 80 0.17 -1.68 -7.67
N ARG A 81 -0.44 -2.49 -6.83
CA ARG A 81 -0.89 -2.14 -5.49
C ARG A 81 -0.65 -3.31 -4.56
N GLY A 82 0.04 -3.07 -3.46
CA GLY A 82 0.35 -4.10 -2.49
C GLY A 82 -0.89 -4.75 -1.88
N LYS A 83 -0.91 -6.07 -1.89
CA LYS A 83 -1.88 -6.95 -1.23
C LYS A 83 -1.16 -7.77 -0.17
N VAL A 84 -0.69 -7.08 0.85
CA VAL A 84 0.21 -7.62 1.88
C VAL A 84 0.31 -6.64 3.03
N LEU A 85 0.67 -7.09 4.23
CA LEU A 85 1.03 -6.19 5.33
C LEU A 85 2.11 -5.19 4.88
N GLY A 86 1.89 -3.91 5.15
CA GLY A 86 2.68 -2.80 4.62
C GLY A 86 2.14 -2.22 3.31
N GLY A 87 1.26 -2.94 2.61
CA GLY A 87 0.64 -2.46 1.36
C GLY A 87 1.67 -2.10 0.30
N CYS A 88 1.52 -0.92 -0.31
CA CYS A 88 2.45 -0.46 -1.35
C CYS A 88 3.87 -0.19 -0.83
N SER A 89 4.07 0.07 0.46
CA SER A 89 5.42 0.21 1.00
C SER A 89 6.23 -1.09 0.96
N SER A 90 5.55 -2.25 0.93
CA SER A 90 6.19 -3.56 0.83
C SER A 90 6.60 -3.94 -0.58
N ILE A 91 6.06 -3.29 -1.61
CA ILE A 91 6.33 -3.67 -3.02
C ILE A 91 6.78 -2.50 -3.90
N ASN A 92 6.95 -1.28 -3.37
CA ASN A 92 7.32 -0.12 -4.16
C ASN A 92 8.76 -0.22 -4.72
N GLY A 93 9.04 0.55 -5.75
CA GLY A 93 10.36 0.59 -6.39
C GLY A 93 11.42 1.39 -5.64
N MET A 94 11.13 1.87 -4.43
CA MET A 94 12.03 2.62 -3.54
C MET A 94 12.67 3.86 -4.19
N ILE A 95 11.96 4.49 -5.13
CA ILE A 95 12.41 5.73 -5.76
C ILE A 95 12.02 6.90 -4.86
N TYR A 96 13.00 7.67 -4.42
CA TYR A 96 12.78 8.94 -3.74
C TYR A 96 13.02 10.07 -4.73
N MET A 97 11.95 10.77 -5.09
CA MET A 97 12.02 11.98 -5.93
C MET A 97 11.29 13.12 -5.23
N ARG A 98 11.97 14.25 -5.15
CA ARG A 98 11.37 15.49 -4.71
C ARG A 98 10.78 16.20 -5.93
N GLY A 99 9.55 16.72 -5.83
CA GLY A 99 8.98 17.60 -6.84
C GLY A 99 9.80 18.89 -6.98
N GLN A 100 9.76 19.49 -8.16
CA GLN A 100 10.34 20.81 -8.40
C GLN A 100 9.48 21.88 -7.72
N ALA A 101 10.07 23.02 -7.37
CA ALA A 101 9.31 24.14 -6.78
C ALA A 101 8.09 24.51 -7.63
N ASN A 102 8.27 24.58 -8.94
CA ASN A 102 7.19 24.90 -9.89
C ASN A 102 6.00 23.93 -9.85
N ASP A 103 6.22 22.65 -9.47
CA ASP A 103 5.14 21.67 -9.34
C ASP A 103 4.18 22.04 -8.18
N TYR A 104 4.69 22.70 -7.16
CA TYR A 104 3.92 23.13 -5.99
C TYR A 104 3.40 24.56 -6.12
N ASP A 105 4.15 25.43 -6.80
CA ASP A 105 3.80 26.83 -6.96
C ASP A 105 2.60 27.04 -7.89
N GLN A 106 2.26 26.02 -8.70
CA GLN A 106 1.13 26.04 -9.62
C GLN A 106 -0.17 25.45 -9.05
N TRP A 107 -0.17 24.98 -7.84
CA TRP A 107 -1.37 24.49 -7.14
C TRP A 107 -2.14 25.68 -6.55
#